data_61a0b051f97ff18daf6b6b1fd1cbf4f6
#
_entry.id   61a0b051f97ff18daf6b6b1fd1cbf4f6
#
_cell.length_a   1.000
_cell.length_b   1.000
_cell.length_c   1.000
_cell.angle_alpha   90.00
_cell.angle_beta   90.00
_cell.angle_gamma   90.00
#
_symmetry.space_group_name_H-M   'P 1'
#
loop_
_entity.id
_entity.type
_entity.pdbx_description
1 polymer ?
#
loop_
_entity_poly.entity_id
_entity_poly.type
_entity_poly.pdbx_seq_one_letter_code
_entity_poly.pdbx_strand_id
1 'polypeptide(L)'
;SAEAATTDFKWNGQKEVWSILPTTGAEGLVMINDAMGAVMEAQGFKYVKKDAEGNPGNQVQFVEQAIAAGNVGCLMIAAMSVEMLKDVVGQAVDAGIAVVYLGAQPTDYTIAGCVYTAYEITGMYAVQAAEYWAEHSGKNVPKNADGKYEVAIDTYYDIADGVYRSNAMKGTVEKSDTLALVSETTAYGQDGSLNVAFNNAQAVLSANPDCHIFVAYEPEQAMGIANAIKDYCDQNGGDLADYFVAPCYAEDDTFKGLYEGAEADPSSTAIKGYATYGDPAIPYGDDAKKEIGAGYDALETYAKTINPDVIIPPMRTGAKLAEELLGVCGIDGFTWTYGETYYDTITAVTVDGFNATWSMGDENPAAEYKK
;
A
#
# COMPACT_ATOMS: atom_id res chain seq x y z
N SER A 1 -7.43 -20.33 -21.93
CA SER A 1 -8.24 -20.67 -20.75
C SER A 1 -7.45 -21.69 -19.94
N ALA A 2 -6.80 -21.23 -18.86
CA ALA A 2 -6.28 -22.13 -17.85
C ALA A 2 -7.51 -22.71 -17.12
N GLU A 3 -7.67 -24.04 -17.16
CA GLU A 3 -8.60 -24.74 -16.28
C GLU A 3 -8.18 -24.43 -14.84
N ALA A 4 -9.10 -23.82 -14.07
CA ALA A 4 -8.90 -23.66 -12.64
C ALA A 4 -8.70 -25.05 -12.05
N ALA A 5 -7.52 -25.29 -11.50
CA ALA A 5 -7.25 -26.51 -10.76
C ALA A 5 -8.23 -26.52 -9.57
N THR A 6 -9.18 -27.45 -9.58
CA THR A 6 -10.00 -27.74 -8.40
C THR A 6 -9.04 -28.26 -7.34
N THR A 7 -8.72 -27.41 -6.37
CA THR A 7 -7.83 -27.80 -5.29
C THR A 7 -8.57 -28.77 -4.36
N ASP A 8 -7.91 -29.86 -4.00
CA ASP A 8 -8.41 -30.81 -2.99
C ASP A 8 -8.35 -30.23 -1.55
N PHE A 9 -8.25 -28.90 -1.40
CA PHE A 9 -8.20 -28.26 -0.11
C PHE A 9 -9.44 -28.58 0.71
N LYS A 10 -9.23 -29.03 1.94
CA LYS A 10 -10.30 -29.29 2.91
C LYS A 10 -10.01 -28.53 4.20
N TRP A 11 -10.85 -27.56 4.49
CA TRP A 11 -10.76 -26.83 5.74
C TRP A 11 -10.91 -27.77 6.95
N ASN A 12 -10.07 -27.59 7.97
CA ASN A 12 -10.05 -28.43 9.18
C ASN A 12 -11.22 -28.17 10.16
N GLY A 13 -12.07 -27.18 9.89
CA GLY A 13 -13.26 -26.87 10.68
C GLY A 13 -12.99 -26.08 11.97
N GLN A 14 -11.75 -25.68 12.25
CA GLN A 14 -11.40 -24.95 13.47
C GLN A 14 -11.75 -23.46 13.34
N LYS A 15 -12.42 -22.90 14.34
CA LYS A 15 -12.87 -21.50 14.35
C LYS A 15 -11.94 -20.56 15.15
N GLU A 16 -10.65 -20.74 15.02
CA GLU A 16 -9.66 -19.76 15.47
C GLU A 16 -8.90 -19.22 14.27
N VAL A 17 -8.77 -17.90 14.14
CA VAL A 17 -8.01 -17.22 13.09
C VAL A 17 -6.87 -16.43 13.71
N TRP A 18 -5.66 -16.61 13.17
CA TRP A 18 -4.51 -15.78 13.51
C TRP A 18 -4.22 -14.80 12.40
N SER A 19 -4.20 -13.52 12.77
CA SER A 19 -3.76 -12.44 11.89
C SER A 19 -2.32 -12.08 12.23
N ILE A 20 -1.41 -12.24 11.26
CA ILE A 20 0.04 -12.07 11.43
C ILE A 20 0.47 -10.83 10.66
N LEU A 21 0.72 -9.73 11.38
CA LEU A 21 1.18 -8.47 10.80
C LEU A 21 2.70 -8.34 10.87
N PRO A 22 3.34 -7.59 9.95
CA PRO A 22 4.75 -7.23 10.06
C PRO A 22 5.02 -6.36 11.29
N THR A 23 4.09 -5.45 11.61
CA THR A 23 4.14 -4.56 12.77
C THR A 23 2.72 -4.08 13.12
N THR A 24 2.49 -3.78 14.37
CA THR A 24 1.28 -3.08 14.86
C THR A 24 1.48 -1.57 14.95
N GLY A 25 2.63 -1.06 14.53
CA GLY A 25 2.92 0.38 14.51
C GLY A 25 2.34 1.14 13.31
N ALA A 26 1.83 0.44 12.29
CA ALA A 26 1.23 1.06 11.10
C ALA A 26 -0.29 1.12 11.23
N GLU A 27 -0.85 2.32 11.29
CA GLU A 27 -2.27 2.57 11.53
C GLU A 27 -3.17 1.90 10.48
N GLY A 28 -2.82 2.00 9.20
CA GLY A 28 -3.57 1.36 8.12
C GLY A 28 -3.66 -0.16 8.25
N LEU A 29 -2.55 -0.81 8.64
CA LEU A 29 -2.54 -2.26 8.91
C LEU A 29 -3.40 -2.63 10.12
N VAL A 30 -3.40 -1.80 11.17
CA VAL A 30 -4.25 -2.02 12.35
C VAL A 30 -5.72 -1.93 11.98
N MET A 31 -6.11 -0.92 11.19
CA MET A 31 -7.49 -0.78 10.71
C MET A 31 -7.95 -1.95 9.84
N ILE A 32 -7.11 -2.42 8.91
CA ILE A 32 -7.39 -3.63 8.11
C ILE A 32 -7.64 -4.82 9.02
N ASN A 33 -6.76 -5.00 10.00
CA ASN A 33 -6.79 -6.10 10.93
C ASN A 33 -8.06 -6.08 11.81
N ASP A 34 -8.43 -4.91 12.31
CA ASP A 34 -9.62 -4.76 13.17
C ASP A 34 -10.92 -4.93 12.38
N ALA A 35 -10.98 -4.40 11.15
CA ALA A 35 -12.11 -4.59 10.26
C ALA A 35 -12.33 -6.07 9.89
N MET A 36 -11.23 -6.78 9.56
CA MET A 36 -11.27 -8.21 9.34
C MET A 36 -11.75 -8.96 10.59
N GLY A 37 -11.19 -8.61 11.76
CA GLY A 37 -11.57 -9.18 13.04
C GLY A 37 -13.06 -9.04 13.34
N ALA A 38 -13.64 -7.86 13.11
CA ALA A 38 -15.06 -7.61 13.33
C ALA A 38 -15.95 -8.55 12.49
N VAL A 39 -15.61 -8.78 11.23
CA VAL A 39 -16.34 -9.69 10.34
C VAL A 39 -16.16 -11.15 10.76
N MET A 40 -14.92 -11.58 11.07
CA MET A 40 -14.62 -12.96 11.49
C MET A 40 -15.29 -13.32 12.82
N GLU A 41 -15.23 -12.44 13.81
CA GLU A 41 -15.85 -12.64 15.14
C GLU A 41 -17.37 -12.73 15.05
N ALA A 42 -18.01 -11.96 14.16
CA ALA A 42 -19.44 -12.04 13.90
C ALA A 42 -19.86 -13.42 13.35
N GLN A 43 -18.94 -14.17 12.73
CA GLN A 43 -19.14 -15.55 12.27
C GLN A 43 -18.73 -16.61 13.31
N GLY A 44 -18.42 -16.17 14.53
CA GLY A 44 -18.08 -17.05 15.65
C GLY A 44 -16.65 -17.55 15.67
N PHE A 45 -15.74 -16.87 14.96
CA PHE A 45 -14.32 -17.15 15.05
C PHE A 45 -13.69 -16.43 16.23
N LYS A 46 -12.74 -17.09 16.89
CA LYS A 46 -11.84 -16.43 17.83
C LYS A 46 -10.71 -15.77 17.05
N TYR A 47 -10.58 -14.45 17.16
CA TYR A 47 -9.60 -13.66 16.44
C TYR A 47 -8.35 -13.40 17.28
N VAL A 48 -7.17 -13.76 16.79
CA VAL A 48 -5.89 -13.63 17.48
C VAL A 48 -4.93 -12.81 16.64
N LYS A 49 -4.45 -11.71 17.20
CA LYS A 49 -3.47 -10.81 16.54
C LYS A 49 -2.05 -11.21 16.91
N LYS A 50 -1.16 -11.25 15.94
CA LYS A 50 0.28 -11.52 16.08
C LYS A 50 1.08 -10.39 15.45
N ASP A 51 2.07 -9.89 16.17
CA ASP A 51 3.02 -8.88 15.70
C ASP A 51 4.37 -9.54 15.43
N ALA A 52 4.85 -9.45 14.20
CA ALA A 52 6.15 -10.00 13.82
C ALA A 52 7.33 -9.08 14.17
N GLU A 53 7.06 -7.87 14.71
CA GLU A 53 8.09 -6.92 15.16
C GLU A 53 9.13 -6.60 14.06
N GLY A 54 8.69 -6.51 12.80
CA GLY A 54 9.55 -6.26 11.65
C GLY A 54 10.45 -7.41 11.24
N ASN A 55 10.28 -8.61 11.82
CA ASN A 55 11.13 -9.77 11.57
C ASN A 55 10.37 -10.85 10.78
N PRO A 56 10.72 -11.13 9.49
CA PRO A 56 10.07 -12.17 8.70
C PRO A 56 10.20 -13.57 9.32
N GLY A 57 11.28 -13.85 10.08
CA GLY A 57 11.44 -15.12 10.80
C GLY A 57 10.36 -15.34 11.86
N ASN A 58 9.86 -14.27 12.49
CA ASN A 58 8.75 -14.36 13.45
C ASN A 58 7.44 -14.76 12.75
N GLN A 59 7.21 -14.33 11.50
CA GLN A 59 6.05 -14.79 10.73
C GLN A 59 6.09 -16.30 10.49
N VAL A 60 7.25 -16.84 10.12
CA VAL A 60 7.46 -18.30 9.97
C VAL A 60 7.16 -19.02 11.27
N GLN A 61 7.71 -18.56 12.41
CA GLN A 61 7.48 -19.14 13.73
C GLN A 61 6.00 -19.11 14.14
N PHE A 62 5.27 -18.04 13.84
CA PHE A 62 3.84 -17.99 14.14
C PHE A 62 3.02 -18.98 13.34
N VAL A 63 3.37 -19.23 12.08
CA VAL A 63 2.73 -20.29 11.28
C VAL A 63 3.02 -21.67 11.85
N GLU A 64 4.27 -21.96 12.23
CA GLU A 64 4.65 -23.22 12.91
C GLU A 64 3.86 -23.41 14.21
N GLN A 65 3.72 -22.36 15.02
CA GLN A 65 2.93 -22.39 16.26
C GLN A 65 1.45 -22.64 15.98
N ALA A 66 0.88 -22.04 14.94
CA ALA A 66 -0.52 -22.25 14.54
C ALA A 66 -0.78 -23.72 14.16
N ILE A 67 0.13 -24.33 13.39
CA ILE A 67 0.06 -25.75 13.04
C ILE A 67 0.14 -26.62 14.31
N ALA A 68 1.11 -26.35 15.17
CA ALA A 68 1.33 -27.11 16.40
C ALA A 68 0.17 -26.99 17.41
N ALA A 69 -0.51 -25.85 17.45
CA ALA A 69 -1.65 -25.61 18.32
C ALA A 69 -2.86 -26.49 17.98
N GLY A 70 -3.05 -26.86 16.72
CA GLY A 70 -4.10 -27.79 16.25
C GLY A 70 -5.54 -27.25 16.35
N ASN A 71 -5.74 -26.04 16.83
CA ASN A 71 -7.05 -25.36 16.95
C ASN A 71 -7.21 -24.15 16.03
N VAL A 72 -6.21 -23.87 15.20
CA VAL A 72 -6.24 -22.77 14.22
C VAL A 72 -6.80 -23.29 12.91
N GLY A 73 -7.81 -22.60 12.37
CA GLY A 73 -8.45 -22.93 11.09
C GLY A 73 -8.11 -21.97 9.98
N CYS A 74 -7.68 -20.76 10.33
CA CYS A 74 -7.41 -19.70 9.36
C CYS A 74 -6.17 -18.89 9.72
N LEU A 75 -5.42 -18.46 8.70
CA LEU A 75 -4.32 -17.50 8.82
C LEU A 75 -4.52 -16.36 7.83
N MET A 76 -4.40 -15.13 8.30
CA MET A 76 -4.13 -13.98 7.45
C MET A 76 -2.70 -13.54 7.72
N ILE A 77 -1.90 -13.35 6.68
CA ILE A 77 -0.50 -12.94 6.78
C ILE A 77 -0.27 -11.72 5.87
N ALA A 78 0.04 -10.58 6.47
CA ALA A 78 0.63 -9.49 5.71
C ALA A 78 2.11 -9.84 5.46
N ALA A 79 2.36 -10.56 4.37
CA ALA A 79 3.60 -11.29 4.15
C ALA A 79 4.79 -10.35 3.89
N MET A 80 5.82 -10.42 4.72
CA MET A 80 7.09 -9.70 4.53
C MET A 80 7.97 -10.39 3.48
N SER A 81 7.92 -11.73 3.42
CA SER A 81 8.64 -12.52 2.43
C SER A 81 7.84 -13.77 2.08
N VAL A 82 7.29 -13.81 0.87
CA VAL A 82 6.54 -14.97 0.37
C VAL A 82 7.44 -16.21 0.19
N GLU A 83 8.72 -15.97 -0.11
CA GLU A 83 9.69 -17.05 -0.26
C GLU A 83 10.01 -17.74 1.07
N MET A 84 10.23 -16.98 2.14
CA MET A 84 10.48 -17.56 3.47
C MET A 84 9.27 -18.29 4.03
N LEU A 85 8.07 -17.89 3.67
CA LEU A 85 6.82 -18.48 4.14
C LEU A 85 6.42 -19.74 3.37
N LYS A 86 6.96 -19.98 2.18
CA LYS A 86 6.53 -21.02 1.25
C LYS A 86 6.36 -22.39 1.88
N ASP A 87 7.41 -22.90 2.51
CA ASP A 87 7.42 -24.28 3.04
C ASP A 87 6.48 -24.44 4.24
N VAL A 88 6.52 -23.49 5.17
CA VAL A 88 5.68 -23.56 6.39
C VAL A 88 4.20 -23.31 6.08
N VAL A 89 3.90 -22.44 5.12
CA VAL A 89 2.52 -22.23 4.65
C VAL A 89 2.00 -23.44 3.90
N GLY A 90 2.85 -24.12 3.11
CA GLY A 90 2.49 -25.40 2.50
C GLY A 90 2.06 -26.44 3.56
N GLN A 91 2.81 -26.54 4.67
CA GLN A 91 2.45 -27.42 5.79
C GLN A 91 1.13 -27.00 6.47
N ALA A 92 0.86 -25.68 6.61
CA ALA A 92 -0.40 -25.19 7.15
C ALA A 92 -1.59 -25.55 6.26
N VAL A 93 -1.45 -25.40 4.94
CA VAL A 93 -2.47 -25.80 3.95
C VAL A 93 -2.72 -27.31 4.01
N ASP A 94 -1.68 -28.12 4.09
CA ASP A 94 -1.79 -29.58 4.24
C ASP A 94 -2.49 -29.98 5.54
N ALA A 95 -2.36 -29.17 6.60
CA ALA A 95 -3.09 -29.33 7.86
C ALA A 95 -4.55 -28.82 7.81
N GLY A 96 -5.03 -28.38 6.66
CA GLY A 96 -6.38 -27.85 6.46
C GLY A 96 -6.59 -26.43 7.00
N ILE A 97 -5.54 -25.67 7.19
CA ILE A 97 -5.61 -24.26 7.58
C ILE A 97 -5.77 -23.40 6.31
N ALA A 98 -6.84 -22.61 6.23
CA ALA A 98 -7.03 -21.66 5.14
C ALA A 98 -6.07 -20.48 5.32
N VAL A 99 -5.28 -20.15 4.31
CA VAL A 99 -4.28 -19.08 4.36
C VAL A 99 -4.58 -18.03 3.30
N VAL A 100 -4.66 -16.76 3.71
CA VAL A 100 -4.72 -15.61 2.80
C VAL A 100 -3.57 -14.65 3.07
N TYR A 101 -3.09 -14.01 2.00
CA TYR A 101 -2.07 -12.98 2.11
C TYR A 101 -2.64 -11.58 1.91
N LEU A 102 -2.03 -10.61 2.55
CA LEU A 102 -2.22 -9.19 2.32
C LEU A 102 -0.94 -8.61 1.71
N GLY A 103 -1.10 -7.88 0.62
CA GLY A 103 -0.06 -7.04 0.02
C GLY A 103 0.90 -7.75 -0.92
N ALA A 104 1.25 -9.01 -0.67
CA ALA A 104 2.15 -9.80 -1.50
C ALA A 104 1.44 -11.02 -2.09
N GLN A 105 1.78 -11.40 -3.31
CA GLN A 105 1.20 -12.54 -4.02
C GLN A 105 2.27 -13.62 -4.20
N PRO A 106 2.02 -14.87 -3.77
CA PRO A 106 2.90 -15.98 -4.10
C PRO A 106 2.84 -16.32 -5.60
N THR A 107 3.98 -16.62 -6.22
CA THR A 107 4.10 -16.88 -7.67
C THR A 107 4.25 -18.35 -8.00
N ASP A 108 4.70 -19.18 -7.06
CA ASP A 108 5.09 -20.58 -7.29
C ASP A 108 4.42 -21.56 -6.33
N TYR A 109 3.49 -21.10 -5.52
CA TYR A 109 2.61 -21.93 -4.69
C TYR A 109 1.23 -21.28 -4.56
N THR A 110 0.24 -22.06 -4.13
CA THR A 110 -1.16 -21.63 -4.05
C THR A 110 -1.64 -21.63 -2.60
N ILE A 111 -2.32 -20.55 -2.22
CA ILE A 111 -3.00 -20.36 -0.94
C ILE A 111 -4.48 -20.08 -1.18
N ALA A 112 -5.27 -19.96 -0.12
CA ALA A 112 -6.72 -19.77 -0.25
C ALA A 112 -7.10 -18.50 -1.01
N GLY A 113 -6.40 -17.39 -0.75
CA GLY A 113 -6.64 -16.11 -1.41
C GLY A 113 -5.52 -15.11 -1.16
N CYS A 114 -5.61 -13.98 -1.83
CA CYS A 114 -4.69 -12.87 -1.66
C CYS A 114 -5.39 -11.56 -2.00
N VAL A 115 -5.29 -10.58 -1.12
CA VAL A 115 -5.53 -9.17 -1.48
C VAL A 115 -4.18 -8.58 -1.87
N TYR A 116 -3.97 -8.42 -3.17
CA TYR A 116 -2.71 -7.94 -3.72
C TYR A 116 -2.76 -6.45 -3.99
N THR A 117 -1.83 -5.74 -3.40
CA THR A 117 -1.58 -4.34 -3.68
C THR A 117 -0.54 -4.27 -4.79
N ALA A 118 -0.91 -3.75 -5.96
CA ALA A 118 0.02 -3.59 -7.08
C ALA A 118 0.99 -2.43 -6.80
N TYR A 119 1.93 -2.64 -5.89
CA TYR A 119 2.89 -1.64 -5.42
C TYR A 119 3.73 -1.02 -6.55
N GLU A 120 4.05 -1.81 -7.57
CA GLU A 120 4.74 -1.33 -8.76
C GLU A 120 3.93 -0.24 -9.51
N ILE A 121 2.60 -0.35 -9.51
CA ILE A 121 1.75 0.68 -10.13
C ILE A 121 1.76 1.95 -9.31
N THR A 122 1.77 1.88 -7.97
CA THR A 122 1.86 3.08 -7.13
C THR A 122 3.15 3.85 -7.37
N GLY A 123 4.27 3.16 -7.50
CA GLY A 123 5.57 3.77 -7.82
C GLY A 123 5.58 4.43 -9.20
N MET A 124 5.05 3.74 -10.21
CA MET A 124 4.93 4.28 -11.57
C MET A 124 4.00 5.51 -11.59
N TYR A 125 2.83 5.41 -10.97
CA TYR A 125 1.84 6.49 -10.98
C TYR A 125 2.30 7.74 -10.23
N ALA A 126 3.06 7.59 -9.13
CA ALA A 126 3.62 8.73 -8.42
C ALA A 126 4.60 9.53 -9.30
N VAL A 127 5.41 8.83 -10.13
CA VAL A 127 6.30 9.49 -11.11
C VAL A 127 5.52 10.11 -12.25
N GLN A 128 4.51 9.44 -12.78
CA GLN A 128 3.66 10.00 -13.85
C GLN A 128 2.88 11.25 -13.36
N ALA A 129 2.44 11.25 -12.11
CA ALA A 129 1.84 12.42 -11.48
C ALA A 129 2.82 13.60 -11.42
N ALA A 130 4.09 13.33 -11.08
CA ALA A 130 5.15 14.32 -11.05
C ALA A 130 5.47 14.88 -12.45
N GLU A 131 5.56 14.00 -13.47
CA GLU A 131 5.77 14.38 -14.84
C GLU A 131 4.63 15.26 -15.38
N TYR A 132 3.38 14.84 -15.16
CA TYR A 132 2.21 15.61 -15.53
C TYR A 132 2.20 17.00 -14.88
N TRP A 133 2.49 17.07 -13.58
CA TRP A 133 2.54 18.34 -12.87
C TRP A 133 3.62 19.27 -13.46
N ALA A 134 4.81 18.77 -13.73
CA ALA A 134 5.90 19.55 -14.32
C ALA A 134 5.53 20.15 -15.69
N GLU A 135 4.75 19.42 -16.48
CA GLU A 135 4.37 19.84 -17.82
C GLU A 135 3.12 20.74 -17.85
N HIS A 136 2.19 20.59 -16.89
CA HIS A 136 0.85 21.18 -16.97
C HIS A 136 0.52 22.20 -15.88
N SER A 137 1.26 22.26 -14.77
CA SER A 137 1.00 23.20 -13.67
C SER A 137 1.23 24.66 -14.02
N GLY A 138 2.00 24.94 -15.06
CA GLY A 138 2.41 26.30 -15.43
C GLY A 138 3.38 26.94 -14.44
N LYS A 139 3.98 26.13 -13.55
CA LYS A 139 4.93 26.58 -12.53
C LYS A 139 6.34 26.76 -13.13
N ASN A 140 7.18 27.48 -12.39
CA ASN A 140 8.55 27.74 -12.81
C ASN A 140 9.45 26.56 -12.40
N VAL A 141 9.38 25.46 -13.15
CA VAL A 141 10.21 24.26 -12.95
C VAL A 141 11.39 24.33 -13.91
N PRO A 142 12.63 24.41 -13.42
CA PRO A 142 13.80 24.44 -14.28
C PRO A 142 13.97 23.14 -15.09
N LYS A 143 14.62 23.28 -16.25
CA LYS A 143 15.09 22.14 -17.06
C LYS A 143 16.61 22.15 -17.13
N ASN A 144 17.19 20.96 -17.05
CA ASN A 144 18.63 20.80 -17.23
C ASN A 144 19.08 21.06 -18.67
N ALA A 145 20.38 20.91 -18.95
CA ALA A 145 20.96 21.18 -20.27
C ALA A 145 20.38 20.29 -21.40
N ASP A 146 19.84 19.13 -21.05
CA ASP A 146 19.19 18.20 -22.00
C ASP A 146 17.70 18.51 -22.20
N GLY A 147 17.19 19.57 -21.56
CA GLY A 147 15.78 19.98 -21.65
C GLY A 147 14.84 19.13 -20.78
N LYS A 148 15.36 18.36 -19.82
CA LYS A 148 14.61 17.50 -18.93
C LYS A 148 14.44 18.12 -17.53
N TYR A 149 13.33 17.83 -16.87
CA TYR A 149 13.12 18.16 -15.47
C TYR A 149 13.91 17.21 -14.56
N GLU A 150 14.62 17.76 -13.59
CA GLU A 150 15.38 16.98 -12.62
C GLU A 150 14.47 16.38 -11.55
N VAL A 151 14.67 15.10 -11.25
CA VAL A 151 13.88 14.33 -10.25
C VAL A 151 14.79 13.65 -9.26
N ALA A 152 14.47 13.77 -7.98
CA ALA A 152 15.03 12.95 -6.92
C ALA A 152 13.99 11.96 -6.40
N ILE A 153 14.41 10.73 -6.12
CA ILE A 153 13.54 9.67 -5.57
C ILE A 153 14.07 9.20 -4.23
N ASP A 154 13.14 8.89 -3.31
CA ASP A 154 13.44 8.18 -2.05
C ASP A 154 12.91 6.76 -2.14
N THR A 155 13.80 5.76 -1.99
CA THR A 155 13.56 4.35 -2.29
C THR A 155 13.76 3.47 -1.07
N TYR A 156 13.26 2.23 -1.16
CA TYR A 156 13.45 1.21 -0.13
C TYR A 156 13.49 -0.19 -0.77
N TYR A 157 14.51 -1.00 -0.45
CA TYR A 157 14.74 -2.29 -1.13
C TYR A 157 14.76 -3.51 -0.19
N ASP A 158 14.52 -3.35 1.11
CA ASP A 158 14.68 -4.45 2.06
C ASP A 158 13.48 -5.40 2.14
N ILE A 159 12.33 -4.99 1.58
CA ILE A 159 11.11 -5.80 1.51
C ILE A 159 10.49 -5.76 0.10
N ALA A 160 9.67 -6.75 -0.24
CA ALA A 160 9.17 -6.94 -1.60
C ALA A 160 8.36 -5.74 -2.13
N ASP A 161 7.49 -5.15 -1.32
CA ASP A 161 6.72 -3.97 -1.71
C ASP A 161 7.62 -2.76 -1.96
N GLY A 162 8.65 -2.60 -1.14
CA GLY A 162 9.69 -1.58 -1.32
C GLY A 162 10.46 -1.75 -2.62
N VAL A 163 10.88 -2.98 -2.93
CA VAL A 163 11.55 -3.31 -4.20
C VAL A 163 10.66 -2.96 -5.39
N TYR A 164 9.39 -3.35 -5.38
CA TYR A 164 8.48 -3.13 -6.51
C TYR A 164 8.20 -1.63 -6.73
N ARG A 165 7.89 -0.88 -5.67
CA ARG A 165 7.72 0.58 -5.76
C ARG A 165 8.97 1.29 -6.24
N SER A 166 10.12 0.95 -5.65
CA SER A 166 11.41 1.60 -5.95
C SER A 166 11.85 1.33 -7.38
N ASN A 167 11.76 0.07 -7.83
CA ASN A 167 12.05 -0.28 -9.22
C ASN A 167 11.13 0.46 -10.20
N ALA A 168 9.84 0.58 -9.87
CA ALA A 168 8.89 1.29 -10.69
C ALA A 168 9.15 2.80 -10.73
N MET A 169 9.43 3.43 -9.59
CA MET A 169 9.82 4.85 -9.56
C MET A 169 11.04 5.09 -10.43
N LYS A 170 12.12 4.36 -10.18
CA LYS A 170 13.38 4.50 -10.92
C LYS A 170 13.20 4.22 -12.41
N GLY A 171 12.61 3.07 -12.75
CA GLY A 171 12.44 2.66 -14.15
C GLY A 171 11.49 3.58 -14.92
N THR A 172 10.49 4.17 -14.27
CA THR A 172 9.61 5.14 -14.92
C THR A 172 10.34 6.44 -15.22
N VAL A 173 11.16 6.96 -14.30
CA VAL A 173 12.01 8.14 -14.57
C VAL A 173 13.01 7.85 -15.69
N GLU A 174 13.69 6.71 -15.65
CA GLU A 174 14.71 6.34 -16.65
C GLU A 174 14.14 6.18 -18.08
N LYS A 175 12.87 5.79 -18.20
CA LYS A 175 12.16 5.67 -19.49
C LYS A 175 11.52 6.95 -19.96
N SER A 176 11.42 7.97 -19.12
CA SER A 176 10.82 9.24 -19.49
C SER A 176 11.70 10.03 -20.45
N ASP A 177 11.07 10.62 -21.45
CA ASP A 177 11.74 11.59 -22.34
C ASP A 177 11.85 12.97 -21.71
N THR A 178 11.09 13.25 -20.64
CA THR A 178 10.96 14.58 -20.02
C THR A 178 11.60 14.69 -18.65
N LEU A 179 11.87 13.55 -17.97
CA LEU A 179 12.47 13.50 -16.64
C LEU A 179 13.94 13.04 -16.68
N ALA A 180 14.73 13.51 -15.71
CA ALA A 180 16.12 13.08 -15.49
C ALA A 180 16.34 12.76 -13.99
N LEU A 181 16.71 11.53 -13.67
CA LEU A 181 17.06 11.14 -12.31
C LEU A 181 18.39 11.77 -11.89
N VAL A 182 18.38 12.61 -10.86
CA VAL A 182 19.59 13.27 -10.34
C VAL A 182 20.02 12.74 -8.97
N SER A 183 19.09 12.12 -8.23
CA SER A 183 19.40 11.53 -6.93
C SER A 183 18.47 10.39 -6.58
N GLU A 184 19.04 9.37 -5.94
CA GLU A 184 18.32 8.29 -5.30
C GLU A 184 18.81 8.19 -3.84
N THR A 185 17.89 8.33 -2.89
CA THR A 185 18.17 8.27 -1.45
C THR A 185 17.27 7.24 -0.78
N THR A 186 17.53 6.91 0.47
CA THR A 186 16.63 6.08 1.29
C THR A 186 16.56 6.63 2.70
N ALA A 187 15.35 6.77 3.23
CA ALA A 187 15.09 7.20 4.60
C ALA A 187 14.16 6.23 5.35
N TYR A 188 13.41 5.39 4.63
CA TYR A 188 12.51 4.43 5.26
C TYR A 188 13.25 3.40 6.12
N GLY A 189 12.64 3.02 7.24
CA GLY A 189 13.24 2.07 8.18
C GLY A 189 14.40 2.63 9.00
N GLN A 190 14.74 3.91 8.86
CA GLN A 190 15.71 4.60 9.70
C GLN A 190 15.02 5.18 10.94
N ASP A 191 15.74 5.25 12.07
CA ASP A 191 15.26 5.98 13.23
C ASP A 191 15.03 7.45 12.85
N GLY A 192 13.77 7.90 12.97
CA GLY A 192 13.38 9.25 12.56
C GLY A 192 13.41 9.46 11.04
N SER A 193 12.74 8.59 10.28
CA SER A 193 12.64 8.61 8.81
C SER A 193 12.36 10.00 8.24
N LEU A 194 11.49 10.78 8.88
CA LEU A 194 11.20 12.17 8.50
C LEU A 194 12.48 13.05 8.53
N ASN A 195 13.27 12.95 9.59
CA ASN A 195 14.50 13.72 9.72
C ASN A 195 15.60 13.26 8.75
N VAL A 196 15.67 11.96 8.47
CA VAL A 196 16.62 11.43 7.48
C VAL A 196 16.24 11.90 6.08
N ALA A 197 14.97 11.85 5.72
CA ALA A 197 14.47 12.38 4.44
C ALA A 197 14.69 13.89 4.30
N PHE A 198 14.47 14.65 5.37
CA PHE A 198 14.79 16.08 5.44
C PHE A 198 16.27 16.35 5.12
N ASN A 199 17.20 15.67 5.80
CA ASN A 199 18.62 15.85 5.59
C ASN A 199 19.07 15.44 4.17
N ASN A 200 18.53 14.33 3.67
CA ASN A 200 18.77 13.86 2.31
C ASN A 200 18.31 14.91 1.27
N ALA A 201 17.11 15.46 1.43
CA ALA A 201 16.57 16.46 0.53
C ALA A 201 17.37 17.76 0.57
N GLN A 202 17.84 18.20 1.74
CA GLN A 202 18.76 19.36 1.84
C GLN A 202 20.06 19.12 1.06
N ALA A 203 20.63 17.93 1.14
CA ALA A 203 21.82 17.57 0.38
C ALA A 203 21.55 17.58 -1.15
N VAL A 204 20.39 17.06 -1.57
CA VAL A 204 19.98 17.08 -2.99
C VAL A 204 19.83 18.52 -3.48
N LEU A 205 19.08 19.36 -2.77
CA LEU A 205 18.86 20.77 -3.14
C LEU A 205 20.16 21.57 -3.19
N SER A 206 21.09 21.26 -2.32
CA SER A 206 22.42 21.92 -2.32
C SER A 206 23.28 21.51 -3.53
N ALA A 207 23.20 20.25 -3.94
CA ALA A 207 23.97 19.72 -5.07
C ALA A 207 23.28 19.97 -6.42
N ASN A 208 21.95 20.00 -6.44
CA ASN A 208 21.10 20.14 -7.64
C ASN A 208 20.02 21.19 -7.36
N PRO A 209 20.33 22.47 -7.39
CA PRO A 209 19.38 23.54 -7.03
C PRO A 209 18.21 23.64 -8.01
N ASP A 210 18.33 23.08 -9.20
CA ASP A 210 17.29 23.01 -10.23
C ASP A 210 16.35 21.77 -10.04
N CYS A 211 16.62 20.89 -9.08
CA CYS A 211 15.77 19.76 -8.77
C CYS A 211 14.53 20.22 -7.97
N HIS A 212 13.42 20.38 -8.64
CA HIS A 212 12.15 20.81 -8.05
C HIS A 212 11.16 19.66 -7.83
N ILE A 213 11.49 18.43 -8.24
CA ILE A 213 10.58 17.29 -8.22
C ILE A 213 11.16 16.17 -7.34
N PHE A 214 10.37 15.73 -6.37
CA PHE A 214 10.71 14.65 -5.47
C PHE A 214 9.58 13.63 -5.43
N VAL A 215 9.91 12.34 -5.55
CA VAL A 215 8.96 11.24 -5.35
C VAL A 215 9.45 10.38 -4.19
N ALA A 216 8.59 10.20 -3.19
CA ALA A 216 8.93 9.53 -1.95
C ALA A 216 8.27 8.14 -1.85
N TYR A 217 8.92 7.23 -1.12
CA TYR A 217 8.39 5.91 -0.85
C TYR A 217 7.08 5.97 -0.05
N GLU A 218 7.02 6.79 1.01
CA GLU A 218 5.87 6.92 1.90
C GLU A 218 5.63 8.38 2.38
N PRO A 219 4.48 8.66 3.02
CA PRO A 219 4.10 10.00 3.48
C PRO A 219 5.11 10.66 4.44
N GLU A 220 5.70 9.89 5.35
CA GLU A 220 6.65 10.42 6.35
C GLU A 220 7.89 11.02 5.65
N GLN A 221 8.44 10.32 4.66
CA GLN A 221 9.55 10.82 3.85
C GLN A 221 9.12 12.03 3.02
N ALA A 222 7.91 12.00 2.43
CA ALA A 222 7.39 13.14 1.67
C ALA A 222 7.26 14.40 2.54
N MET A 223 6.82 14.27 3.79
CA MET A 223 6.75 15.39 4.73
C MET A 223 8.14 15.91 5.12
N GLY A 224 9.10 15.01 5.33
CA GLY A 224 10.49 15.39 5.59
C GLY A 224 11.10 16.17 4.42
N ILE A 225 10.90 15.70 3.19
CA ILE A 225 11.34 16.37 1.96
C ILE A 225 10.66 17.74 1.82
N ALA A 226 9.35 17.82 2.02
CA ALA A 226 8.61 19.08 1.93
C ALA A 226 9.10 20.14 2.94
N ASN A 227 9.43 19.69 4.16
CA ASN A 227 10.03 20.58 5.17
C ASN A 227 11.43 21.08 4.75
N ALA A 228 12.26 20.22 4.15
CA ALA A 228 13.56 20.63 3.62
C ALA A 228 13.45 21.66 2.48
N ILE A 229 12.49 21.47 1.59
CA ILE A 229 12.19 22.42 0.50
C ILE A 229 11.75 23.77 1.09
N LYS A 230 10.88 23.72 2.11
CA LYS A 230 10.44 24.95 2.78
C LYS A 230 11.63 25.73 3.37
N ASP A 231 12.50 25.07 4.11
CA ASP A 231 13.69 25.69 4.68
C ASP A 231 14.62 26.24 3.58
N TYR A 232 14.76 25.49 2.48
CA TYR A 232 15.56 25.92 1.33
C TYR A 232 15.01 27.19 0.68
N CYS A 233 13.69 27.25 0.46
CA CYS A 233 13.01 28.44 -0.09
C CYS A 233 13.11 29.65 0.87
N ASP A 234 12.92 29.44 2.17
CA ASP A 234 13.03 30.49 3.17
C ASP A 234 14.44 31.12 3.19
N GLN A 235 15.49 30.31 2.95
CA GLN A 235 16.88 30.75 2.94
C GLN A 235 17.33 31.36 1.61
N ASN A 236 16.77 30.90 0.49
CA ASN A 236 17.23 31.26 -0.86
C ASN A 236 16.22 32.09 -1.67
N GLY A 237 15.04 32.36 -1.12
CA GLY A 237 14.00 33.21 -1.77
C GLY A 237 13.20 32.48 -2.85
N GLY A 238 12.97 31.16 -2.70
CA GLY A 238 12.12 30.37 -3.59
C GLY A 238 10.63 30.41 -3.25
N ASP A 239 9.79 29.88 -4.13
CA ASP A 239 8.35 29.69 -3.92
C ASP A 239 8.04 28.20 -3.84
N LEU A 240 7.35 27.76 -2.79
CA LEU A 240 6.90 26.37 -2.61
C LEU A 240 5.95 25.91 -3.74
N ALA A 241 5.27 26.85 -4.39
CA ALA A 241 4.44 26.55 -5.54
C ALA A 241 5.21 25.98 -6.73
N ASP A 242 6.51 26.22 -6.83
CA ASP A 242 7.37 25.76 -7.91
C ASP A 242 7.99 24.37 -7.63
N TYR A 243 7.63 23.73 -6.50
CA TYR A 243 8.13 22.42 -6.11
C TYR A 243 7.03 21.37 -6.04
N PHE A 244 7.40 20.13 -6.32
CA PHE A 244 6.51 18.96 -6.28
C PHE A 244 7.09 17.87 -5.37
N VAL A 245 6.25 17.37 -4.46
CA VAL A 245 6.51 16.16 -3.69
C VAL A 245 5.29 15.28 -3.73
N ALA A 246 5.47 13.99 -4.04
CA ALA A 246 4.42 12.99 -3.99
C ALA A 246 4.94 11.66 -3.42
N PRO A 247 4.26 11.04 -2.44
CA PRO A 247 4.52 9.68 -2.01
C PRO A 247 3.76 8.64 -2.84
N CYS A 248 4.22 7.37 -2.73
CA CYS A 248 3.53 6.21 -3.28
C CYS A 248 2.44 5.64 -2.37
N TYR A 249 2.08 6.36 -1.30
CA TYR A 249 1.08 6.00 -0.30
C TYR A 249 0.57 7.27 0.38
N ALA A 250 -0.68 7.32 0.83
CA ALA A 250 -1.29 8.56 1.32
C ALA A 250 -2.13 8.40 2.60
N GLU A 251 -2.10 7.26 3.27
CA GLU A 251 -2.93 7.00 4.45
C GLU A 251 -2.30 7.51 5.76
N ASP A 252 -1.93 8.79 5.76
CA ASP A 252 -1.49 9.54 6.94
C ASP A 252 -2.31 10.82 7.04
N ASP A 253 -2.94 11.06 8.18
CA ASP A 253 -3.86 12.22 8.36
C ASP A 253 -3.11 13.55 8.31
N THR A 254 -1.87 13.61 8.79
CA THR A 254 -1.05 14.83 8.69
C THR A 254 -0.71 15.13 7.25
N PHE A 255 -0.33 14.09 6.48
CA PHE A 255 -0.06 14.21 5.05
C PHE A 255 -1.31 14.66 4.28
N LYS A 256 -2.48 14.04 4.55
CA LYS A 256 -3.75 14.44 3.92
C LYS A 256 -4.08 15.90 4.17
N GLY A 257 -3.92 16.37 5.41
CA GLY A 257 -4.12 17.78 5.74
C GLY A 257 -3.18 18.73 4.99
N LEU A 258 -1.93 18.33 4.75
CA LEU A 258 -0.99 19.11 3.93
C LEU A 258 -1.40 19.12 2.46
N TYR A 259 -1.83 17.98 1.90
CA TYR A 259 -2.31 17.91 0.53
C TYR A 259 -3.57 18.78 0.31
N GLU A 260 -4.57 18.70 1.19
CA GLU A 260 -5.76 19.55 1.18
C GLU A 260 -5.39 21.03 1.29
N GLY A 261 -4.39 21.38 2.10
CA GLY A 261 -3.83 22.72 2.17
C GLY A 261 -3.27 23.19 0.83
N ALA A 262 -2.58 22.31 0.10
CA ALA A 262 -2.03 22.63 -1.22
C ALA A 262 -3.11 22.77 -2.31
N GLU A 263 -4.23 22.06 -2.19
CA GLU A 263 -5.39 22.27 -3.09
C GLU A 263 -5.98 23.68 -2.93
N ALA A 264 -6.03 24.19 -1.69
CA ALA A 264 -6.52 25.53 -1.39
C ALA A 264 -5.49 26.62 -1.73
N ASP A 265 -4.21 26.38 -1.44
CA ASP A 265 -3.09 27.29 -1.70
C ASP A 265 -1.82 26.50 -2.07
N PRO A 266 -1.46 26.45 -3.35
CA PRO A 266 -0.25 25.75 -3.81
C PRO A 266 1.07 26.26 -3.20
N SER A 267 1.10 27.46 -2.64
CA SER A 267 2.28 28.01 -1.95
C SER A 267 2.38 27.58 -0.49
N SER A 268 1.38 26.85 0.05
CA SER A 268 1.38 26.42 1.46
C SER A 268 2.39 25.28 1.74
N THR A 269 2.66 24.41 0.76
CA THR A 269 3.58 23.29 0.88
C THR A 269 4.08 22.83 -0.50
N ALA A 270 5.18 22.08 -0.52
CA ALA A 270 5.68 21.40 -1.73
C ALA A 270 4.92 20.11 -2.07
N ILE A 271 4.07 19.57 -1.18
CA ILE A 271 3.24 18.40 -1.45
C ILE A 271 2.17 18.77 -2.47
N LYS A 272 2.18 18.14 -3.64
CA LYS A 272 1.28 18.47 -4.76
C LYS A 272 0.54 17.26 -5.33
N GLY A 273 0.84 16.05 -4.89
CA GLY A 273 0.21 14.85 -5.39
C GLY A 273 0.51 13.65 -4.50
N TYR A 274 -0.09 12.53 -4.85
CA TYR A 274 0.21 11.23 -4.28
C TYR A 274 -0.30 10.10 -5.19
N ALA A 275 0.27 8.92 -5.07
CA ALA A 275 -0.39 7.67 -5.43
C ALA A 275 -0.85 6.98 -4.15
N THR A 276 -1.86 6.13 -4.25
CA THR A 276 -2.35 5.32 -3.13
C THR A 276 -3.03 4.05 -3.63
N TYR A 277 -3.33 3.14 -2.73
CA TYR A 277 -3.98 1.87 -3.00
C TYR A 277 -5.16 1.64 -2.04
N GLY A 278 -6.01 0.69 -2.40
CA GLY A 278 -7.24 0.35 -1.71
C GLY A 278 -8.47 0.82 -2.47
N ASP A 279 -9.56 0.07 -2.34
CA ASP A 279 -10.82 0.48 -2.94
C ASP A 279 -11.30 1.78 -2.33
N PRO A 280 -11.82 2.72 -3.13
CA PRO A 280 -12.26 4.03 -2.65
C PRO A 280 -13.23 3.94 -1.48
N ALA A 281 -13.24 4.95 -0.61
CA ALA A 281 -14.24 5.03 0.45
C ALA A 281 -15.66 4.98 -0.12
N ILE A 282 -16.55 4.25 0.58
CA ILE A 282 -17.94 4.09 0.17
C ILE A 282 -18.89 4.53 1.28
N PRO A 283 -19.90 5.38 1.00
CA PRO A 283 -20.91 5.75 1.98
C PRO A 283 -21.67 4.52 2.49
N TYR A 284 -22.08 4.55 3.77
CA TYR A 284 -22.96 3.51 4.32
C TYR A 284 -24.28 3.47 3.57
N GLY A 285 -24.84 2.29 3.39
CA GLY A 285 -26.14 2.10 2.75
C GLY A 285 -26.20 0.88 1.83
N ASP A 286 -27.21 0.85 0.97
CA ASP A 286 -27.55 -0.32 0.15
C ASP A 286 -26.43 -0.69 -0.84
N ASP A 287 -25.74 0.28 -1.41
CA ASP A 287 -24.63 0.04 -2.35
C ASP A 287 -23.44 -0.63 -1.64
N ALA A 288 -23.06 -0.10 -0.48
CA ALA A 288 -22.02 -0.71 0.35
C ALA A 288 -22.42 -2.12 0.82
N LYS A 289 -23.69 -2.29 1.23
CA LYS A 289 -24.23 -3.60 1.64
C LYS A 289 -24.22 -4.61 0.49
N LYS A 290 -24.56 -4.17 -0.72
CA LYS A 290 -24.54 -5.02 -1.90
C LYS A 290 -23.11 -5.45 -2.28
N GLU A 291 -22.15 -4.54 -2.15
CA GLU A 291 -20.75 -4.77 -2.52
C GLU A 291 -20.03 -5.66 -1.50
N ILE A 292 -20.18 -5.37 -0.20
CA ILE A 292 -19.49 -6.08 0.89
C ILE A 292 -20.18 -7.39 1.24
N GLY A 293 -21.48 -7.50 0.96
CA GLY A 293 -22.22 -8.74 1.18
C GLY A 293 -22.45 -9.07 2.65
N ALA A 294 -22.35 -10.35 3.00
CA ALA A 294 -22.70 -10.87 4.33
C ALA A 294 -21.88 -10.30 5.49
N GLY A 295 -20.69 -9.76 5.22
CA GLY A 295 -19.86 -9.10 6.23
C GLY A 295 -20.26 -7.67 6.58
N TYR A 296 -21.18 -7.06 5.83
CA TYR A 296 -21.49 -5.64 5.91
C TYR A 296 -21.92 -5.18 7.30
N ASP A 297 -22.90 -5.84 7.93
CA ASP A 297 -23.48 -5.38 9.19
C ASP A 297 -22.44 -5.35 10.33
N ALA A 298 -21.54 -6.34 10.35
CA ALA A 298 -20.43 -6.40 11.31
C ALA A 298 -19.38 -5.32 11.03
N LEU A 299 -19.02 -5.16 9.76
CA LEU A 299 -18.08 -4.13 9.32
C LEU A 299 -18.62 -2.74 9.61
N GLU A 300 -19.88 -2.45 9.28
CA GLU A 300 -20.52 -1.15 9.53
C GLU A 300 -20.49 -0.79 11.02
N THR A 301 -20.76 -1.75 11.89
CA THR A 301 -20.72 -1.54 13.34
C THR A 301 -19.33 -1.10 13.82
N TYR A 302 -18.28 -1.74 13.33
CA TYR A 302 -16.91 -1.35 13.61
C TYR A 302 -16.54 -0.02 12.95
N ALA A 303 -16.80 0.10 11.65
CA ALA A 303 -16.36 1.23 10.83
C ALA A 303 -16.92 2.57 11.33
N LYS A 304 -18.16 2.59 11.79
CA LYS A 304 -18.79 3.79 12.39
C LYS A 304 -18.11 4.27 13.67
N THR A 305 -17.35 3.43 14.34
CA THR A 305 -16.55 3.87 15.51
C THR A 305 -15.34 4.72 15.10
N ILE A 306 -14.92 4.62 13.85
CA ILE A 306 -13.74 5.31 13.29
C ILE A 306 -14.18 6.48 12.38
N ASN A 307 -15.08 6.20 11.43
CA ASN A 307 -15.60 7.19 10.50
C ASN A 307 -17.13 7.07 10.44
N PRO A 308 -17.89 8.14 10.80
CA PRO A 308 -19.36 8.06 10.86
C PRO A 308 -20.03 8.09 9.48
N ASP A 309 -19.33 8.52 8.42
CA ASP A 309 -19.93 8.84 7.13
C ASP A 309 -19.65 7.78 6.06
N VAL A 310 -18.46 7.18 6.08
CA VAL A 310 -17.99 6.27 5.03
C VAL A 310 -17.18 5.10 5.58
N ILE A 311 -17.18 4.00 4.82
CA ILE A 311 -16.25 2.88 5.00
C ILE A 311 -14.99 3.23 4.22
N ILE A 312 -13.89 3.46 4.91
CA ILE A 312 -12.62 3.88 4.28
C ILE A 312 -11.84 2.69 3.71
N PRO A 313 -10.86 2.91 2.81
CA PRO A 313 -10.13 1.85 2.12
C PRO A 313 -9.58 0.72 3.00
N PRO A 314 -8.87 0.95 4.12
CA PRO A 314 -8.36 -0.13 4.96
C PRO A 314 -9.44 -1.07 5.49
N MET A 315 -10.61 -0.53 5.82
CA MET A 315 -11.73 -1.34 6.32
C MET A 315 -12.34 -2.21 5.22
N ARG A 316 -12.37 -1.70 3.97
CA ARG A 316 -12.81 -2.48 2.80
C ARG A 316 -11.86 -3.65 2.53
N THR A 317 -10.55 -3.40 2.60
CA THR A 317 -9.52 -4.44 2.50
C THR A 317 -9.68 -5.51 3.57
N GLY A 318 -9.93 -5.10 4.82
CA GLY A 318 -10.18 -6.06 5.93
C GLY A 318 -11.41 -6.93 5.69
N ALA A 319 -12.51 -6.34 5.20
CA ALA A 319 -13.72 -7.09 4.84
C ALA A 319 -13.47 -8.08 3.70
N LYS A 320 -12.67 -7.72 2.69
CA LYS A 320 -12.30 -8.60 1.58
C LYS A 320 -11.48 -9.80 2.04
N LEU A 321 -10.49 -9.59 2.91
CA LEU A 321 -9.70 -10.68 3.51
C LEU A 321 -10.58 -11.65 4.32
N ALA A 322 -11.56 -11.12 5.07
CA ALA A 322 -12.53 -11.95 5.76
C ALA A 322 -13.42 -12.75 4.79
N GLU A 323 -13.90 -12.12 3.72
CA GLU A 323 -14.69 -12.80 2.67
C GLU A 323 -13.91 -13.96 2.05
N GLU A 324 -12.64 -13.76 1.70
CA GLU A 324 -11.79 -14.82 1.14
C GLU A 324 -11.68 -16.03 2.07
N LEU A 325 -11.36 -15.80 3.35
CA LEU A 325 -11.27 -16.89 4.32
C LEU A 325 -12.61 -17.57 4.58
N LEU A 326 -13.66 -16.80 4.83
CA LEU A 326 -14.98 -17.32 5.15
C LEU A 326 -15.60 -18.08 3.97
N GLY A 327 -15.38 -17.58 2.74
CA GLY A 327 -15.82 -18.23 1.52
C GLY A 327 -15.15 -19.58 1.28
N VAL A 328 -13.82 -19.65 1.45
CA VAL A 328 -13.06 -20.91 1.33
C VAL A 328 -13.42 -21.91 2.44
N CYS A 329 -13.73 -21.42 3.64
CA CYS A 329 -14.21 -22.24 4.74
C CYS A 329 -15.66 -22.71 4.58
N GLY A 330 -16.40 -22.25 3.55
CA GLY A 330 -17.79 -22.63 3.30
C GLY A 330 -18.77 -22.05 4.33
N ILE A 331 -18.48 -20.88 4.89
CA ILE A 331 -19.39 -20.20 5.82
C ILE A 331 -20.56 -19.58 5.02
N ASP A 332 -21.77 -19.82 5.49
CA ASP A 332 -23.00 -19.37 4.82
C ASP A 332 -22.98 -17.86 4.52
N GLY A 333 -23.32 -17.51 3.29
CA GLY A 333 -23.39 -16.14 2.79
C GLY A 333 -22.07 -15.61 2.23
N PHE A 334 -20.95 -16.33 2.40
CA PHE A 334 -19.65 -15.97 1.83
C PHE A 334 -19.26 -16.93 0.71
N THR A 335 -18.63 -16.38 -0.34
CA THR A 335 -18.16 -17.17 -1.48
C THR A 335 -16.78 -16.69 -1.90
N TRP A 336 -15.87 -17.62 -2.10
CA TRP A 336 -14.54 -17.35 -2.65
C TRP A 336 -14.01 -18.58 -3.37
N THR A 337 -13.36 -18.38 -4.51
CA THR A 337 -12.71 -19.47 -5.23
C THR A 337 -11.28 -19.63 -4.71
N TYR A 338 -10.93 -20.81 -4.24
CA TYR A 338 -9.58 -21.10 -3.73
C TYR A 338 -8.51 -20.76 -4.76
N GLY A 339 -7.52 -19.99 -4.36
CA GLY A 339 -6.39 -19.58 -5.20
C GLY A 339 -6.61 -18.29 -5.99
N GLU A 340 -7.79 -17.67 -5.92
CA GLU A 340 -8.01 -16.37 -6.55
C GLU A 340 -7.28 -15.26 -5.81
N THR A 341 -6.96 -14.21 -6.54
CA THR A 341 -6.37 -12.97 -6.02
C THR A 341 -7.31 -11.81 -6.29
N TYR A 342 -7.60 -11.05 -5.26
CA TYR A 342 -8.23 -9.75 -5.38
C TYR A 342 -7.16 -8.66 -5.53
N TYR A 343 -7.36 -7.72 -6.44
CA TYR A 343 -6.42 -6.64 -6.70
C TYR A 343 -7.00 -5.33 -6.19
N ASP A 344 -6.30 -4.67 -5.27
CA ASP A 344 -6.64 -3.33 -4.82
C ASP A 344 -6.66 -2.35 -5.98
N THR A 345 -7.60 -1.41 -5.93
CA THR A 345 -7.60 -0.26 -6.84
C THR A 345 -6.42 0.65 -6.52
N ILE A 346 -5.71 1.10 -7.56
CA ILE A 346 -4.61 2.06 -7.44
C ILE A 346 -5.06 3.38 -8.02
N THR A 347 -4.85 4.46 -7.29
CA THR A 347 -5.14 5.82 -7.74
C THR A 347 -3.95 6.74 -7.58
N ALA A 348 -3.83 7.76 -8.43
CA ALA A 348 -2.90 8.86 -8.23
C ALA A 348 -3.54 10.16 -8.67
N VAL A 349 -3.29 11.22 -7.91
CA VAL A 349 -3.86 12.55 -8.14
C VAL A 349 -2.82 13.64 -7.91
N THR A 350 -3.04 14.80 -8.55
CA THR A 350 -2.32 16.03 -8.23
C THR A 350 -3.29 17.19 -8.03
N VAL A 351 -2.84 18.22 -7.35
CA VAL A 351 -3.60 19.48 -7.18
C VAL A 351 -3.95 20.16 -8.50
N ASP A 352 -3.23 19.87 -9.58
CA ASP A 352 -3.42 20.44 -10.92
C ASP A 352 -4.22 19.52 -11.87
N GLY A 353 -4.91 18.51 -11.32
CA GLY A 353 -5.93 17.74 -12.03
C GLY A 353 -5.45 16.45 -12.70
N PHE A 354 -4.22 15.97 -12.45
CA PHE A 354 -3.88 14.60 -12.80
C PHE A 354 -4.76 13.64 -12.02
N ASN A 355 -5.30 12.65 -12.69
CA ASN A 355 -6.10 11.59 -12.08
C ASN A 355 -5.92 10.31 -12.89
N ALA A 356 -5.27 9.32 -12.30
CA ALA A 356 -5.10 8.01 -12.88
C ALA A 356 -5.71 6.96 -11.95
N THR A 357 -6.35 5.96 -12.52
CA THR A 357 -6.94 4.84 -11.80
C THR A 357 -6.61 3.54 -12.52
N TRP A 358 -6.18 2.55 -11.78
CA TRP A 358 -6.05 1.17 -12.22
C TRP A 358 -6.91 0.28 -11.34
N SER A 359 -7.63 -0.65 -11.94
CA SER A 359 -8.55 -1.56 -11.25
C SER A 359 -8.34 -2.99 -11.67
N MET A 360 -8.81 -3.92 -10.85
CA MET A 360 -8.80 -5.36 -11.15
C MET A 360 -9.44 -5.62 -12.52
N GLY A 361 -8.73 -6.36 -13.37
CA GLY A 361 -9.13 -6.66 -14.74
C GLY A 361 -8.44 -5.82 -15.80
N ASP A 362 -7.82 -4.71 -15.42
CA ASP A 362 -6.98 -3.93 -16.33
C ASP A 362 -5.63 -4.62 -16.54
N GLU A 363 -5.00 -4.39 -17.69
CA GLU A 363 -3.61 -4.81 -17.91
C GLU A 363 -2.69 -4.07 -16.93
N ASN A 364 -1.77 -4.79 -16.29
CA ASN A 364 -0.81 -4.19 -15.37
C ASN A 364 0.33 -3.49 -16.15
N PRO A 365 0.34 -2.15 -16.20
CA PRO A 365 1.31 -1.40 -17.01
C PRO A 365 2.73 -1.40 -16.42
N ALA A 366 2.87 -1.83 -15.16
CA ALA A 366 4.12 -1.82 -14.40
C ALA A 366 4.66 -3.23 -14.08
N ALA A 367 4.08 -4.28 -14.69
CA ALA A 367 4.40 -5.68 -14.38
C ALA A 367 5.90 -6.02 -14.48
N GLU A 368 6.64 -5.34 -15.35
CA GLU A 368 8.08 -5.54 -15.53
C GLU A 368 8.92 -5.17 -14.28
N TYR A 369 8.40 -4.33 -13.39
CA TYR A 369 9.10 -3.86 -12.19
C TYR A 369 8.98 -4.82 -10.99
N LYS A 370 8.22 -5.89 -11.13
CA LYS A 370 8.09 -6.98 -10.12
C LYS A 370 9.25 -7.98 -10.16
N LYS A 371 10.48 -7.51 -10.31
CA LYS A 371 11.65 -8.41 -10.47
C LYS A 371 12.67 -8.15 -9.39
#